data_4fff5263cfeffa621afe942d5c5df108
#
_entry.id   4fff5263cfeffa621afe942d5c5df108
#
_cell.length_a   1.000
_cell.length_b   1.000
_cell.length_c   1.000
_cell.angle_alpha   90.00
_cell.angle_beta   90.00
_cell.angle_gamma   90.00
#
_symmetry.space_group_name_H-M   'P 1'
#
loop_
_entity.id
_entity.type
_entity.pdbx_description
1 polymer ?
#
loop_
_entity_poly.entity_id
_entity_poly.type
_entity_poly.pdbx_seq_one_letter_code
_entity_poly.pdbx_strand_id
1 'polypeptide(L)'
;MATGAIALTLLSGCTRKSADDTEIANFVIDETIKTASRSYVATGTDLGDTIYASVSASLTWPEKLGDASLSVLQDSIKAALFGKYGAIKGIDKAIKAYVADISAISDSTFRPVDSIPPTQAGEMAWYLQAVGKITDLNEQYVTYQASISSYAGGAHPMTAVYSFSYDLGKATVLTAENMFVKGSEASLLKIVRESLARQYSTTVDKLDEAGFWPENLNYLGDVYLSDGMVMFHYGPYAIAPYSMGDIDIAVWNEEITDYLTPSVIELLQR
;
A
#
# COMPACT_ATOMS: atom_id res chain seq x y z
N MET A 1 -21.83 -8.21 -38.48
CA MET A 1 -22.59 -7.40 -37.52
C MET A 1 -22.95 -8.29 -36.35
N ALA A 2 -22.22 -8.17 -35.26
CA ALA A 2 -22.62 -8.72 -33.98
C ALA A 2 -21.97 -7.81 -32.92
N THR A 3 -22.78 -6.94 -32.36
CA THR A 3 -22.47 -6.01 -31.27
C THR A 3 -22.38 -6.81 -29.96
N GLY A 4 -21.19 -7.00 -29.47
CA GLY A 4 -20.94 -7.55 -28.14
C GLY A 4 -20.93 -6.44 -27.10
N ALA A 5 -22.06 -6.22 -26.44
CA ALA A 5 -22.11 -5.40 -25.22
C ALA A 5 -21.51 -6.19 -24.08
N ILE A 6 -20.39 -5.71 -23.50
CA ILE A 6 -19.85 -6.23 -22.26
C ILE A 6 -20.70 -5.62 -21.14
N ALA A 7 -21.61 -6.43 -20.61
CA ALA A 7 -22.36 -6.12 -19.41
C ALA A 7 -21.43 -6.22 -18.21
N LEU A 8 -21.14 -5.08 -17.58
CA LEU A 8 -20.49 -5.02 -16.27
C LEU A 8 -21.51 -5.51 -15.24
N THR A 9 -21.42 -6.78 -14.86
CA THR A 9 -22.19 -7.32 -13.73
C THR A 9 -21.64 -6.73 -12.43
N LEU A 10 -22.44 -5.90 -11.80
CA LEU A 10 -22.30 -5.48 -10.42
C LEU A 10 -22.39 -6.75 -9.55
N LEU A 11 -21.25 -7.20 -9.04
CA LEU A 11 -21.22 -8.23 -8.01
C LEU A 11 -21.64 -7.59 -6.69
N SER A 12 -22.85 -7.91 -6.29
CA SER A 12 -23.40 -7.73 -4.94
C SER A 12 -22.45 -8.30 -3.90
N GLY A 13 -22.38 -7.61 -2.76
CA GLY A 13 -21.53 -7.94 -1.64
C GLY A 13 -21.45 -9.42 -1.31
N CYS A 14 -20.27 -10.01 -1.47
CA CYS A 14 -19.93 -11.27 -0.87
C CYS A 14 -19.50 -11.01 0.56
N THR A 15 -20.38 -11.30 1.51
CA THR A 15 -20.00 -11.59 2.88
C THR A 15 -19.09 -12.82 2.86
N ARG A 16 -17.81 -12.62 3.05
CA ARG A 16 -16.85 -13.72 3.22
C ARG A 16 -17.10 -14.36 4.58
N LYS A 17 -17.77 -15.50 4.61
CA LYS A 17 -17.71 -16.43 5.74
C LYS A 17 -16.42 -17.22 5.60
N SER A 18 -15.43 -16.96 6.46
CA SER A 18 -14.28 -17.84 6.60
C SER A 18 -14.67 -19.11 7.37
N ALA A 19 -14.10 -20.24 6.97
CA ALA A 19 -14.44 -21.56 7.50
C ALA A 19 -13.62 -21.92 8.75
N ASP A 20 -13.54 -21.00 9.72
CA ASP A 20 -13.01 -21.31 11.05
C ASP A 20 -13.92 -20.65 12.10
N ASP A 21 -15.10 -21.28 12.27
CA ASP A 21 -16.25 -20.76 12.99
C ASP A 21 -16.21 -21.14 14.48
N THR A 22 -15.19 -20.81 15.26
CA THR A 22 -15.31 -21.14 16.69
C THR A 22 -15.03 -20.04 17.71
N GLU A 23 -14.49 -18.87 17.35
CA GLU A 23 -14.32 -17.78 18.34
C GLU A 23 -14.51 -16.33 17.84
N ILE A 24 -14.83 -16.08 16.59
CA ILE A 24 -15.07 -14.71 16.07
C ILE A 24 -16.58 -14.36 16.05
N ALA A 25 -17.37 -14.90 16.95
CA ALA A 25 -18.85 -14.80 16.89
C ALA A 25 -19.40 -13.36 17.01
N ASN A 26 -18.58 -12.34 17.33
CA ASN A 26 -19.02 -10.96 17.55
C ASN A 26 -18.18 -9.87 16.85
N PHE A 27 -17.10 -10.20 16.14
CA PHE A 27 -16.30 -9.18 15.42
C PHE A 27 -16.94 -8.91 14.06
N VAL A 28 -17.64 -7.79 13.95
CA VAL A 28 -18.32 -7.39 12.69
C VAL A 28 -17.34 -6.68 11.79
N ILE A 29 -17.18 -7.19 10.58
CA ILE A 29 -16.40 -6.56 9.52
C ILE A 29 -17.38 -6.06 8.46
N ASP A 30 -17.33 -4.76 8.15
CA ASP A 30 -18.05 -4.15 7.04
C ASP A 30 -17.07 -3.29 6.24
N GLU A 31 -16.94 -3.64 4.96
CA GLU A 31 -16.02 -2.98 4.04
C GLU A 31 -16.67 -2.82 2.67
N THR A 32 -16.30 -1.76 1.98
CA THR A 32 -16.78 -1.47 0.62
C THR A 32 -15.62 -1.29 -0.34
N ILE A 33 -15.80 -1.73 -1.59
CA ILE A 33 -14.83 -1.42 -2.65
C ILE A 33 -15.20 -0.08 -3.27
N LYS A 34 -14.28 0.86 -3.20
CA LYS A 34 -14.39 2.19 -3.83
C LYS A 34 -13.52 2.21 -5.08
N THR A 35 -14.12 2.57 -6.20
CA THR A 35 -13.40 2.67 -7.49
C THR A 35 -13.76 3.93 -8.22
N ALA A 36 -12.80 4.55 -8.89
CA ALA A 36 -13.01 5.60 -9.88
C ALA A 36 -11.87 5.61 -10.88
N SER A 37 -12.16 6.09 -12.10
CA SER A 37 -11.14 6.34 -13.11
C SER A 37 -11.54 7.51 -14.00
N ARG A 38 -10.53 8.17 -14.59
CA ARG A 38 -10.72 9.20 -15.59
C ARG A 38 -9.65 9.08 -16.65
N SER A 39 -10.07 9.25 -17.91
CA SER A 39 -9.17 9.23 -19.07
C SER A 39 -8.89 10.63 -19.57
N TYR A 40 -7.71 10.81 -20.16
CA TYR A 40 -7.19 12.07 -20.63
C TYR A 40 -6.48 11.91 -21.97
N VAL A 41 -6.41 12.99 -22.74
CA VAL A 41 -5.61 13.07 -23.96
C VAL A 41 -4.88 14.40 -24.01
N ALA A 42 -3.61 14.37 -24.42
CA ALA A 42 -2.84 15.53 -24.83
C ALA A 42 -2.51 15.40 -26.32
N THR A 43 -2.62 16.51 -27.08
CA THR A 43 -2.27 16.58 -28.50
C THR A 43 -1.29 17.71 -28.71
N GLY A 44 -0.36 17.55 -29.68
CA GLY A 44 0.65 18.56 -29.96
C GLY A 44 1.67 18.72 -28.83
N THR A 45 2.04 17.62 -28.18
CA THR A 45 3.11 17.60 -27.19
C THR A 45 4.47 17.87 -27.88
N ASP A 46 5.49 18.25 -27.12
CA ASP A 46 6.86 18.40 -27.63
C ASP A 46 7.41 17.10 -28.27
N LEU A 47 6.77 15.95 -27.98
CA LEU A 47 7.03 14.65 -28.58
C LEU A 47 6.35 14.47 -29.95
N GLY A 48 5.54 15.44 -30.40
CA GLY A 48 4.86 15.43 -31.69
C GLY A 48 3.65 14.50 -31.81
N ASP A 49 3.35 13.70 -30.79
CA ASP A 49 2.35 12.65 -30.80
C ASP A 49 1.14 12.96 -29.90
N THR A 50 0.06 12.21 -30.12
CA THR A 50 -1.08 12.20 -29.21
C THR A 50 -0.81 11.23 -28.07
N ILE A 51 -0.80 11.72 -26.84
CA ILE A 51 -0.59 10.93 -25.64
C ILE A 51 -1.92 10.74 -24.92
N TYR A 52 -2.24 9.48 -24.62
CA TYR A 52 -3.37 9.14 -23.76
C TYR A 52 -2.88 8.81 -22.35
N ALA A 53 -3.70 9.17 -21.36
CA ALA A 53 -3.41 8.88 -19.96
C ALA A 53 -4.66 8.51 -19.17
N SER A 54 -4.47 7.80 -18.07
CA SER A 54 -5.55 7.49 -17.13
C SER A 54 -5.12 7.77 -15.70
N VAL A 55 -6.03 8.27 -14.88
CA VAL A 55 -5.89 8.32 -13.43
C VAL A 55 -6.97 7.45 -12.83
N SER A 56 -6.59 6.50 -11.97
CA SER A 56 -7.53 5.54 -11.38
C SER A 56 -7.25 5.30 -9.90
N ALA A 57 -8.30 4.93 -9.18
CA ALA A 57 -8.23 4.49 -7.80
C ALA A 57 -9.13 3.26 -7.61
N SER A 58 -8.65 2.28 -6.83
CA SER A 58 -9.42 1.10 -6.41
C SER A 58 -8.97 0.70 -5.01
N LEU A 59 -9.87 0.75 -4.03
CA LEU A 59 -9.50 0.45 -2.66
C LEU A 59 -10.59 -0.25 -1.87
N THR A 60 -10.18 -1.09 -0.93
CA THR A 60 -11.01 -1.60 0.15
C THR A 60 -11.14 -0.50 1.20
N TRP A 61 -12.37 -0.08 1.48
CA TRP A 61 -12.67 0.96 2.45
C TRP A 61 -13.34 0.35 3.68
N PRO A 62 -12.72 0.40 4.88
CA PRO A 62 -13.34 -0.11 6.09
C PRO A 62 -14.43 0.86 6.56
N GLU A 63 -15.67 0.35 6.62
CA GLU A 63 -16.83 1.06 7.18
C GLU A 63 -17.03 0.72 8.67
N LYS A 64 -16.74 -0.55 9.05
CA LYS A 64 -16.80 -1.04 10.42
C LYS A 64 -15.79 -2.17 10.64
N LEU A 65 -15.06 -2.11 11.76
CA LEU A 65 -14.18 -3.18 12.24
C LEU A 65 -14.43 -3.33 13.75
N GLY A 66 -15.27 -4.30 14.13
CA GLY A 66 -15.77 -4.43 15.50
C GLY A 66 -16.45 -3.14 15.98
N ASP A 67 -16.07 -2.69 17.15
CA ASP A 67 -16.52 -1.43 17.75
C ASP A 67 -15.45 -0.32 17.71
N ALA A 68 -14.38 -0.54 16.92
CA ALA A 68 -13.24 0.39 16.84
C ALA A 68 -13.62 1.72 16.20
N SER A 69 -13.00 2.81 16.66
CA SER A 69 -13.05 4.10 15.97
C SER A 69 -12.13 4.06 14.75
N LEU A 70 -12.67 4.28 13.55
CA LEU A 70 -11.93 4.17 12.30
C LEU A 70 -11.48 5.51 11.70
N SER A 71 -11.77 6.64 12.34
CA SER A 71 -11.48 7.96 11.75
C SER A 71 -10.00 8.15 11.41
N VAL A 72 -9.09 7.78 12.33
CA VAL A 72 -7.64 7.89 12.11
C VAL A 72 -7.18 6.92 11.03
N LEU A 73 -7.67 5.68 11.03
CA LEU A 73 -7.38 4.69 9.98
C LEU A 73 -7.82 5.21 8.61
N GLN A 74 -9.06 5.68 8.50
CA GLN A 74 -9.64 6.20 7.26
C GLN A 74 -8.88 7.44 6.75
N ASP A 75 -8.46 8.33 7.64
CA ASP A 75 -7.64 9.49 7.27
C ASP A 75 -6.23 9.06 6.81
N SER A 76 -5.64 8.07 7.46
CA SER A 76 -4.34 7.50 7.06
C SER A 76 -4.40 6.81 5.69
N ILE A 77 -5.47 6.05 5.42
CA ILE A 77 -5.72 5.44 4.10
C ILE A 77 -5.80 6.53 3.01
N LYS A 78 -6.59 7.57 3.25
CA LYS A 78 -6.73 8.68 2.30
C LYS A 78 -5.40 9.43 2.08
N ALA A 79 -4.66 9.68 3.14
CA ALA A 79 -3.36 10.34 3.06
C ALA A 79 -2.34 9.52 2.26
N ALA A 80 -2.26 8.21 2.51
CA ALA A 80 -1.35 7.30 1.82
C ALA A 80 -1.68 7.16 0.33
N LEU A 81 -2.98 7.04 -0.03
CA LEU A 81 -3.41 6.83 -1.42
C LEU A 81 -3.50 8.11 -2.25
N PHE A 82 -3.91 9.23 -1.64
CA PHE A 82 -4.33 10.42 -2.39
C PHE A 82 -3.53 11.68 -2.05
N GLY A 83 -2.52 11.61 -1.18
CA GLY A 83 -1.65 12.72 -0.83
C GLY A 83 -2.44 13.98 -0.46
N LYS A 84 -2.27 15.09 -1.20
CA LYS A 84 -2.97 16.36 -0.95
C LYS A 84 -4.51 16.25 -0.94
N TYR A 85 -5.09 15.27 -1.63
CA TYR A 85 -6.53 15.03 -1.65
C TYR A 85 -7.04 14.24 -0.45
N GLY A 86 -6.15 13.63 0.33
CA GLY A 86 -6.48 12.90 1.57
C GLY A 86 -7.15 13.79 2.63
N ALA A 87 -6.87 15.09 2.63
CA ALA A 87 -7.51 16.06 3.53
C ALA A 87 -8.98 16.34 3.21
N ILE A 88 -9.48 15.92 2.04
CA ILE A 88 -10.88 16.14 1.64
C ILE A 88 -11.79 15.26 2.49
N LYS A 89 -12.83 15.89 3.07
CA LYS A 89 -13.82 15.19 3.88
C LYS A 89 -14.69 14.26 3.03
N GLY A 90 -14.68 12.98 3.37
CA GLY A 90 -15.44 11.92 2.71
C GLY A 90 -14.67 11.27 1.55
N ILE A 91 -14.67 9.93 1.54
CA ILE A 91 -13.88 9.11 0.62
C ILE A 91 -14.26 9.34 -0.85
N ASP A 92 -15.55 9.40 -1.17
CA ASP A 92 -16.00 9.55 -2.56
C ASP A 92 -15.59 10.90 -3.16
N LYS A 93 -15.54 11.97 -2.33
CA LYS A 93 -15.06 13.29 -2.78
C LYS A 93 -13.55 13.29 -2.97
N ALA A 94 -12.80 12.64 -2.08
CA ALA A 94 -11.34 12.52 -2.18
C ALA A 94 -10.94 11.76 -3.45
N ILE A 95 -11.55 10.60 -3.71
CA ILE A 95 -11.34 9.80 -4.93
C ILE A 95 -11.68 10.62 -6.18
N LYS A 96 -12.83 11.29 -6.19
CA LYS A 96 -13.26 12.10 -7.33
C LYS A 96 -12.27 13.24 -7.64
N ALA A 97 -11.75 13.89 -6.61
CA ALA A 97 -10.75 14.96 -6.75
C ALA A 97 -9.41 14.40 -7.24
N TYR A 98 -8.99 13.25 -6.71
CA TYR A 98 -7.76 12.55 -7.12
C TYR A 98 -7.78 12.18 -8.61
N VAL A 99 -8.84 11.51 -9.09
CA VAL A 99 -8.90 11.10 -10.51
C VAL A 99 -9.14 12.27 -11.45
N ALA A 100 -9.56 13.42 -10.96
CA ALA A 100 -9.74 14.64 -11.75
C ALA A 100 -8.43 15.40 -12.00
N ASP A 101 -7.32 15.01 -11.38
CA ASP A 101 -6.03 15.69 -11.51
C ASP A 101 -4.96 14.77 -12.11
N ILE A 102 -4.43 15.16 -13.26
CA ILE A 102 -3.35 14.46 -13.95
C ILE A 102 -1.97 15.10 -13.70
N SER A 103 -1.90 16.20 -12.95
CA SER A 103 -0.67 16.95 -12.75
C SER A 103 0.44 16.15 -12.06
N ALA A 104 0.10 15.05 -11.38
CA ALA A 104 1.09 14.18 -10.74
C ALA A 104 2.00 13.42 -11.73
N ILE A 105 1.58 13.29 -13.00
CA ILE A 105 2.35 12.59 -14.03
C ILE A 105 2.69 13.47 -15.23
N SER A 106 2.15 14.68 -15.35
CA SER A 106 2.47 15.57 -16.48
C SER A 106 2.12 17.02 -16.22
N ASP A 107 3.02 17.90 -16.66
CA ASP A 107 2.79 19.35 -16.79
C ASP A 107 2.15 19.72 -18.15
N SER A 108 1.94 18.74 -19.03
CA SER A 108 1.34 18.92 -20.36
C SER A 108 -0.15 19.26 -20.26
N THR A 109 -0.69 19.92 -21.30
CA THR A 109 -2.10 20.28 -21.36
C THR A 109 -2.97 19.07 -21.73
N PHE A 110 -3.30 18.28 -20.73
CA PHE A 110 -4.25 17.18 -20.90
C PHE A 110 -5.69 17.66 -20.77
N ARG A 111 -6.57 17.11 -21.59
CA ARG A 111 -8.03 17.32 -21.51
C ARG A 111 -8.72 15.99 -21.25
N PRO A 112 -9.79 15.97 -20.44
CA PRO A 112 -10.57 14.74 -20.23
C PRO A 112 -11.19 14.22 -21.52
N VAL A 113 -11.26 12.89 -21.60
CA VAL A 113 -11.98 12.16 -22.66
C VAL A 113 -12.80 11.03 -22.05
N ASP A 114 -13.82 10.55 -22.79
CA ASP A 114 -14.71 9.49 -22.30
C ASP A 114 -14.01 8.13 -22.23
N SER A 115 -13.08 7.88 -23.16
CA SER A 115 -12.33 6.61 -23.21
C SER A 115 -11.03 6.77 -23.98
N ILE A 116 -10.09 5.86 -23.72
CA ILE A 116 -8.86 5.68 -24.50
C ILE A 116 -9.19 4.68 -25.63
N PRO A 117 -8.87 4.98 -26.90
CA PRO A 117 -9.06 4.03 -27.99
C PRO A 117 -8.30 2.72 -27.71
N PRO A 118 -8.87 1.54 -28.02
CA PRO A 118 -8.19 0.25 -27.77
C PRO A 118 -6.82 0.12 -28.41
N THR A 119 -6.59 0.78 -29.54
CA THR A 119 -5.31 0.82 -30.25
C THR A 119 -4.24 1.68 -29.56
N GLN A 120 -4.65 2.48 -28.59
CA GLN A 120 -3.80 3.39 -27.81
C GLN A 120 -3.80 3.01 -26.31
N ALA A 121 -4.55 1.98 -25.94
CA ALA A 121 -4.51 1.39 -24.62
C ALA A 121 -3.40 0.34 -24.57
N GLY A 122 -2.60 0.33 -23.51
CA GLY A 122 -1.51 -0.63 -23.35
C GLY A 122 -0.21 0.04 -22.93
N GLU A 123 0.92 -0.53 -23.31
CA GLU A 123 2.26 -0.12 -22.86
C GLU A 123 2.64 1.35 -23.16
N MET A 124 1.96 2.00 -24.09
CA MET A 124 2.21 3.40 -24.47
C MET A 124 1.32 4.41 -23.73
N ALA A 125 0.31 3.96 -23.00
CA ALA A 125 -0.58 4.86 -22.25
C ALA A 125 0.07 5.27 -20.92
N TRP A 126 0.07 6.56 -20.63
CA TRP A 126 0.47 7.06 -19.32
C TRP A 126 -0.58 6.73 -18.27
N TYR A 127 -0.17 6.49 -17.05
CA TYR A 127 -1.12 6.23 -15.99
C TYR A 127 -0.63 6.67 -14.60
N LEU A 128 -1.60 6.95 -13.74
CA LEU A 128 -1.44 7.06 -12.29
C LEU A 128 -2.53 6.19 -11.65
N GLN A 129 -2.13 5.21 -10.89
CA GLN A 129 -3.03 4.26 -10.25
C GLN A 129 -2.77 4.20 -8.75
N ALA A 130 -3.82 4.38 -7.96
CA ALA A 130 -3.82 4.14 -6.51
C ALA A 130 -4.63 2.87 -6.20
N VAL A 131 -4.02 1.93 -5.50
CA VAL A 131 -4.67 0.68 -5.07
C VAL A 131 -4.49 0.54 -3.57
N GLY A 132 -5.59 0.26 -2.86
CA GLY A 132 -5.58 0.07 -1.41
C GLY A 132 -6.28 -1.23 -1.01
N LYS A 133 -5.69 -1.98 -0.09
CA LYS A 133 -6.25 -3.23 0.40
C LYS A 133 -5.92 -3.48 1.86
N ILE A 134 -6.81 -4.19 2.55
CA ILE A 134 -6.51 -4.82 3.83
C ILE A 134 -5.70 -6.07 3.53
N THR A 135 -4.53 -6.22 4.17
CA THR A 135 -3.62 -7.36 3.98
C THR A 135 -3.58 -8.31 5.16
N ASP A 136 -3.88 -7.79 6.35
CA ASP A 136 -4.03 -8.60 7.57
C ASP A 136 -5.10 -7.96 8.48
N LEU A 137 -5.90 -8.77 9.14
CA LEU A 137 -6.99 -8.31 10.00
C LEU A 137 -7.34 -9.36 11.04
N ASN A 138 -7.36 -8.92 12.29
CA ASN A 138 -7.91 -9.69 13.42
C ASN A 138 -8.70 -8.75 14.37
N GLU A 139 -9.10 -9.24 15.53
CA GLU A 139 -9.87 -8.45 16.51
C GLU A 139 -9.07 -7.31 17.16
N GLN A 140 -7.75 -7.30 17.03
CA GLN A 140 -6.86 -6.37 17.71
C GLN A 140 -6.27 -5.33 16.78
N TYR A 141 -5.94 -5.70 15.54
CA TYR A 141 -5.35 -4.78 14.57
C TYR A 141 -5.80 -5.07 13.14
N VAL A 142 -5.63 -4.08 12.29
CA VAL A 142 -5.75 -4.19 10.85
C VAL A 142 -4.49 -3.66 10.19
N THR A 143 -3.98 -4.39 9.18
CA THR A 143 -2.88 -3.93 8.33
C THR A 143 -3.43 -3.55 6.96
N TYR A 144 -3.08 -2.35 6.54
CA TYR A 144 -3.49 -1.78 5.27
C TYR A 144 -2.28 -1.52 4.38
N GLN A 145 -2.40 -1.89 3.11
CA GLN A 145 -1.39 -1.60 2.09
C GLN A 145 -1.95 -0.64 1.06
N ALA A 146 -1.26 0.47 0.85
CA ALA A 146 -1.49 1.44 -0.21
C ALA A 146 -0.38 1.33 -1.25
N SER A 147 -0.74 1.19 -2.51
CA SER A 147 0.20 1.11 -3.64
C SER A 147 -0.13 2.20 -4.65
N ILE A 148 0.86 2.96 -5.07
CA ILE A 148 0.73 4.00 -6.08
C ILE A 148 1.69 3.67 -7.21
N SER A 149 1.13 3.37 -8.37
CA SER A 149 1.89 3.06 -9.58
C SER A 149 1.70 4.17 -10.61
N SER A 150 2.76 4.57 -11.27
CA SER A 150 2.71 5.60 -12.31
C SER A 150 3.66 5.28 -13.47
N TYR A 151 3.25 5.73 -14.64
CA TYR A 151 4.06 5.75 -15.84
C TYR A 151 3.75 7.01 -16.66
N ALA A 152 4.76 7.78 -16.94
CA ALA A 152 4.67 9.02 -17.72
C ALA A 152 5.70 9.03 -18.87
N GLY A 153 5.90 7.87 -19.50
CA GLY A 153 6.98 7.65 -20.45
C GLY A 153 8.30 7.27 -19.75
N GLY A 154 9.29 6.86 -20.53
CA GLY A 154 10.60 6.43 -20.02
C GLY A 154 10.79 4.91 -20.01
N ALA A 155 11.83 4.43 -19.30
CA ALA A 155 12.27 3.04 -19.38
C ALA A 155 11.34 2.04 -18.67
N HIS A 156 10.71 2.44 -17.57
CA HIS A 156 9.83 1.58 -16.76
C HIS A 156 8.88 2.41 -15.91
N PRO A 157 7.75 1.82 -15.46
CA PRO A 157 6.87 2.42 -14.47
C PRO A 157 7.57 2.52 -13.11
N MET A 158 7.00 3.34 -12.23
CA MET A 158 7.37 3.45 -10.83
C MET A 158 6.19 2.99 -9.97
N THR A 159 6.49 2.24 -8.92
CA THR A 159 5.51 1.86 -7.89
C THR A 159 6.09 2.19 -6.52
N ALA A 160 5.28 2.82 -5.69
CA ALA A 160 5.55 3.02 -4.27
C ALA A 160 4.51 2.26 -3.46
N VAL A 161 4.96 1.49 -2.48
CA VAL A 161 4.11 0.73 -1.56
C VAL A 161 4.27 1.30 -0.16
N TYR A 162 3.16 1.50 0.54
CA TYR A 162 3.09 1.93 1.93
C TYR A 162 2.24 0.94 2.70
N SER A 163 2.81 0.23 3.65
CA SER A 163 2.09 -0.67 4.54
C SER A 163 2.12 -0.13 5.95
N PHE A 164 0.99 -0.15 6.64
CA PHE A 164 0.89 0.28 8.02
C PHE A 164 -0.17 -0.53 8.76
N SER A 165 0.02 -0.72 10.06
CA SER A 165 -0.94 -1.37 10.94
C SER A 165 -1.62 -0.36 11.85
N TYR A 166 -2.84 -0.67 12.24
CA TYR A 166 -3.68 0.15 13.08
C TYR A 166 -4.20 -0.67 14.26
N ASP A 167 -3.91 -0.22 15.48
CA ASP A 167 -4.41 -0.78 16.72
C ASP A 167 -5.88 -0.41 16.87
N LEU A 168 -6.77 -1.40 16.78
CA LEU A 168 -8.22 -1.22 16.87
C LEU A 168 -8.67 -0.78 18.27
N GLY A 169 -7.98 -1.26 19.31
CA GLY A 169 -8.31 -0.94 20.71
C GLY A 169 -7.91 0.49 21.08
N LYS A 170 -6.74 0.95 20.61
CA LYS A 170 -6.20 2.30 20.90
C LYS A 170 -6.54 3.34 19.85
N ALA A 171 -7.17 2.95 18.75
CA ALA A 171 -7.51 3.81 17.64
C ALA A 171 -6.29 4.61 17.12
N THR A 172 -5.14 3.94 16.93
CA THR A 172 -3.88 4.60 16.54
C THR A 172 -3.11 3.79 15.50
N VAL A 173 -2.43 4.47 14.60
CA VAL A 173 -1.49 3.86 13.66
C VAL A 173 -0.23 3.44 14.39
N LEU A 174 0.25 2.24 14.10
CA LEU A 174 1.53 1.73 14.60
C LEU A 174 2.67 2.35 13.78
N THR A 175 3.69 2.83 14.49
CA THR A 175 4.90 3.44 13.93
C THR A 175 6.10 2.90 14.69
N ALA A 176 7.32 3.02 14.15
CA ALA A 176 8.52 2.61 14.87
C ALA A 176 8.63 3.26 16.27
N GLU A 177 8.15 4.50 16.42
CA GLU A 177 8.20 5.23 17.69
C GLU A 177 7.30 4.64 18.78
N ASN A 178 6.11 4.09 18.40
CA ASN A 178 5.17 3.51 19.37
C ASN A 178 5.20 1.99 19.44
N MET A 179 5.83 1.33 18.46
CA MET A 179 6.04 -0.11 18.46
C MET A 179 7.22 -0.54 19.30
N PHE A 180 8.32 0.22 19.29
CA PHE A 180 9.58 -0.20 19.88
C PHE A 180 9.95 0.58 21.13
N VAL A 181 10.69 -0.10 22.02
CA VAL A 181 11.29 0.52 23.20
C VAL A 181 12.33 1.54 22.75
N LYS A 182 12.30 2.73 23.34
CA LYS A 182 13.21 3.81 23.00
C LYS A 182 14.69 3.39 23.17
N GLY A 183 15.50 3.63 22.15
CA GLY A 183 16.93 3.32 22.14
C GLY A 183 17.26 1.89 21.67
N SER A 184 16.27 1.13 21.19
CA SER A 184 16.46 -0.24 20.66
C SER A 184 16.88 -0.28 19.18
N GLU A 185 16.91 0.85 18.48
CA GLU A 185 17.13 0.92 17.02
C GLU A 185 18.38 0.16 16.56
N ALA A 186 19.52 0.31 17.25
CA ALA A 186 20.75 -0.37 16.84
C ALA A 186 20.65 -1.90 16.96
N SER A 187 19.96 -2.39 18.00
CA SER A 187 19.71 -3.82 18.19
C SER A 187 18.73 -4.36 17.17
N LEU A 188 17.67 -3.61 16.88
CA LEU A 188 16.68 -3.96 15.85
C LEU A 188 17.34 -4.01 14.47
N LEU A 189 18.17 -3.03 14.11
CA LEU A 189 18.88 -3.03 12.82
C LEU A 189 19.81 -4.25 12.65
N LYS A 190 20.41 -4.73 13.75
CA LYS A 190 21.18 -5.97 13.72
C LYS A 190 20.28 -7.16 13.38
N ILE A 191 19.14 -7.30 14.05
CA ILE A 191 18.18 -8.38 13.83
C ILE A 191 17.61 -8.31 12.40
N VAL A 192 17.26 -7.11 11.92
CA VAL A 192 16.78 -6.88 10.56
C VAL A 192 17.80 -7.36 9.52
N ARG A 193 19.10 -7.04 9.70
CA ARG A 193 20.17 -7.52 8.81
C ARG A 193 20.31 -9.03 8.84
N GLU A 194 20.22 -9.64 10.02
CA GLU A 194 20.27 -11.10 10.19
C GLU A 194 19.06 -11.78 9.53
N SER A 195 17.86 -11.21 9.68
CA SER A 195 16.65 -11.70 9.01
C SER A 195 16.73 -11.56 7.49
N LEU A 196 17.19 -10.41 6.98
CA LEU A 196 17.42 -10.21 5.55
C LEU A 196 18.38 -11.27 5.00
N ALA A 197 19.51 -11.49 5.68
CA ALA A 197 20.49 -12.50 5.27
C ALA A 197 19.89 -13.91 5.24
N ARG A 198 19.10 -14.28 6.25
CA ARG A 198 18.38 -15.58 6.27
C ARG A 198 17.38 -15.69 5.11
N GLN A 199 16.59 -14.64 4.86
CA GLN A 199 15.56 -14.62 3.83
C GLN A 199 16.14 -14.82 2.43
N TYR A 200 17.35 -14.30 2.18
CA TYR A 200 18.04 -14.44 0.90
C TYR A 200 19.14 -15.53 0.91
N SER A 201 19.14 -16.40 1.91
CA SER A 201 20.07 -17.55 2.02
C SER A 201 21.54 -17.14 1.92
N THR A 202 21.89 -16.01 2.55
CA THR A 202 23.26 -15.46 2.63
C THR A 202 23.65 -15.18 4.09
N THR A 203 24.76 -14.49 4.30
CA THR A 203 25.23 -14.05 5.62
C THR A 203 25.30 -12.51 5.64
N VAL A 204 25.29 -11.90 6.84
CA VAL A 204 25.27 -10.44 6.99
C VAL A 204 26.48 -9.77 6.30
N ASP A 205 27.64 -10.40 6.37
CA ASP A 205 28.89 -9.95 5.75
C ASP A 205 28.95 -10.12 4.24
N LYS A 206 27.94 -10.77 3.63
CA LYS A 206 27.80 -11.03 2.18
C LYS A 206 26.51 -10.47 1.58
N LEU A 207 25.85 -9.57 2.25
CA LEU A 207 24.65 -8.93 1.72
C LEU A 207 24.93 -8.14 0.43
N ASP A 208 26.12 -7.55 0.28
CA ASP A 208 26.55 -6.87 -0.94
C ASP A 208 26.71 -7.85 -2.11
N GLU A 209 27.30 -9.05 -1.87
CA GLU A 209 27.38 -10.11 -2.90
C GLU A 209 25.98 -10.59 -3.33
N ALA A 210 24.97 -10.50 -2.45
CA ALA A 210 23.57 -10.83 -2.74
C ALA A 210 22.80 -9.66 -3.43
N GLY A 211 23.46 -8.53 -3.69
CA GLY A 211 22.91 -7.40 -4.42
C GLY A 211 22.30 -6.30 -3.54
N PHE A 212 22.44 -6.38 -2.23
CA PHE A 212 22.00 -5.34 -1.31
C PHE A 212 23.06 -4.25 -1.11
N TRP A 213 22.63 -3.12 -0.55
CA TRP A 213 23.47 -2.02 -0.12
C TRP A 213 23.47 -1.93 1.42
N PRO A 214 24.36 -2.70 2.12
CA PRO A 214 24.31 -2.80 3.59
C PRO A 214 24.50 -1.46 4.30
N GLU A 215 25.20 -0.51 3.69
CA GLU A 215 25.40 0.86 4.20
C GLU A 215 24.10 1.66 4.26
N ASN A 216 23.14 1.37 3.36
CA ASN A 216 21.84 2.02 3.34
C ASN A 216 20.88 1.43 4.38
N LEU A 217 21.15 0.24 4.91
CA LEU A 217 20.35 -0.42 5.93
C LEU A 217 20.70 0.16 7.32
N ASN A 218 20.47 1.46 7.48
CA ASN A 218 20.81 2.25 8.65
C ASN A 218 19.60 2.89 9.36
N TYR A 219 18.40 2.56 8.92
CA TYR A 219 17.09 2.94 9.48
C TYR A 219 16.12 1.76 9.37
N LEU A 220 15.04 1.76 10.16
CA LEU A 220 14.13 0.61 10.26
C LEU A 220 13.14 0.45 9.09
N GLY A 221 13.09 1.41 8.15
CA GLY A 221 12.07 1.40 7.10
C GLY A 221 10.67 1.69 7.64
N ASP A 222 9.66 1.36 6.84
CA ASP A 222 8.27 1.38 7.30
C ASP A 222 7.97 0.07 8.04
N VAL A 223 7.34 0.18 9.22
CA VAL A 223 7.08 -0.98 10.08
C VAL A 223 5.58 -1.29 10.14
N TYR A 224 5.24 -2.57 10.06
CA TYR A 224 3.86 -3.03 10.17
C TYR A 224 3.79 -4.47 10.69
N LEU A 225 2.59 -4.93 11.05
CA LEU A 225 2.33 -6.30 11.51
C LEU A 225 1.74 -7.13 10.36
N SER A 226 2.15 -8.38 10.24
CA SER A 226 1.56 -9.34 9.32
C SER A 226 1.76 -10.77 9.83
N ASP A 227 0.70 -11.54 9.91
CA ASP A 227 0.72 -12.95 10.32
C ASP A 227 1.48 -13.22 11.64
N GLY A 228 1.36 -12.32 12.61
CA GLY A 228 2.04 -12.42 13.90
C GLY A 228 3.53 -12.08 13.86
N MET A 229 4.03 -11.53 12.77
CA MET A 229 5.40 -11.04 12.60
C MET A 229 5.44 -9.51 12.57
N VAL A 230 6.60 -8.96 12.81
CA VAL A 230 6.90 -7.56 12.53
C VAL A 230 7.63 -7.47 11.20
N MET A 231 7.07 -6.69 10.30
CA MET A 231 7.60 -6.46 8.96
C MET A 231 8.34 -5.14 8.89
N PHE A 232 9.48 -5.13 8.21
CA PHE A 232 10.29 -3.96 7.91
C PHE A 232 10.35 -3.79 6.40
N HIS A 233 9.68 -2.76 5.89
CA HIS A 233 9.52 -2.50 4.46
C HIS A 233 10.52 -1.46 3.96
N TYR A 234 11.15 -1.77 2.83
CA TYR A 234 12.05 -0.88 2.10
C TYR A 234 11.62 -0.84 0.63
N GLY A 235 11.26 0.34 0.16
CA GLY A 235 10.88 0.55 -1.24
C GLY A 235 12.05 0.40 -2.22
N PRO A 236 11.78 0.42 -3.54
CA PRO A 236 12.80 0.35 -4.57
C PRO A 236 13.88 1.42 -4.38
N TYR A 237 15.13 1.05 -4.62
CA TYR A 237 16.33 1.87 -4.42
C TYR A 237 16.67 2.22 -2.96
N ALA A 238 15.91 1.78 -1.96
CA ALA A 238 16.24 2.05 -0.57
C ALA A 238 17.50 1.28 -0.12
N ILE A 239 17.48 -0.03 -0.25
CA ILE A 239 18.56 -0.92 0.20
C ILE A 239 19.06 -1.88 -0.89
N ALA A 240 18.52 -1.77 -2.11
CA ALA A 240 18.88 -2.61 -3.26
C ALA A 240 18.48 -1.93 -4.58
N PRO A 241 18.97 -2.40 -5.76
CA PRO A 241 18.57 -1.89 -7.08
C PRO A 241 17.06 -2.05 -7.34
N TYR A 242 16.51 -1.20 -8.23
CA TYR A 242 15.11 -1.24 -8.64
C TYR A 242 14.62 -2.64 -9.06
N SER A 243 15.49 -3.41 -9.71
CA SER A 243 15.16 -4.77 -10.17
C SER A 243 14.80 -5.76 -9.06
N MET A 244 15.16 -5.46 -7.81
CA MET A 244 14.78 -6.26 -6.65
C MET A 244 13.40 -5.87 -6.08
N GLY A 245 12.82 -4.74 -6.56
CA GLY A 245 11.50 -4.28 -6.13
C GLY A 245 11.44 -3.81 -4.69
N ASP A 246 10.25 -3.95 -4.12
CA ASP A 246 10.00 -3.72 -2.69
C ASP A 246 10.57 -4.90 -1.89
N ILE A 247 11.19 -4.60 -0.76
CA ILE A 247 11.81 -5.60 0.12
C ILE A 247 11.13 -5.54 1.48
N ASP A 248 10.40 -6.60 1.80
CA ASP A 248 9.79 -6.82 3.10
C ASP A 248 10.63 -7.82 3.89
N ILE A 249 11.12 -7.40 5.04
CA ILE A 249 11.93 -8.22 5.93
C ILE A 249 11.05 -8.66 7.10
N ALA A 250 10.73 -9.94 7.15
CA ALA A 250 9.94 -10.55 8.21
C ALA A 250 10.82 -10.90 9.42
N VAL A 251 10.41 -10.46 10.59
CA VAL A 251 11.04 -10.81 11.86
C VAL A 251 9.98 -11.40 12.79
N TRP A 252 10.25 -12.61 13.31
CA TRP A 252 9.34 -13.23 14.25
C TRP A 252 9.27 -12.43 15.55
N ASN A 253 8.08 -12.32 16.13
CA ASN A 253 7.88 -11.56 17.36
C ASN A 253 8.79 -12.05 18.50
N GLU A 254 9.07 -13.36 18.58
CA GLU A 254 9.94 -13.95 19.60
C GLU A 254 11.39 -13.44 19.51
N GLU A 255 11.85 -13.09 18.29
CA GLU A 255 13.22 -12.57 18.08
C GLU A 255 13.38 -11.13 18.59
N ILE A 256 12.29 -10.37 18.69
CA ILE A 256 12.32 -8.94 19.03
C ILE A 256 11.44 -8.56 20.21
N THR A 257 10.85 -9.53 20.93
CA THR A 257 9.94 -9.28 22.06
C THR A 257 10.55 -8.31 23.09
N ASP A 258 11.83 -8.43 23.40
CA ASP A 258 12.51 -7.56 24.37
C ASP A 258 12.60 -6.10 23.92
N TYR A 259 12.37 -5.83 22.65
CA TYR A 259 12.42 -4.49 22.05
C TYR A 259 11.02 -3.94 21.72
N LEU A 260 9.97 -4.75 21.82
CA LEU A 260 8.59 -4.31 21.61
C LEU A 260 8.02 -3.61 22.84
N THR A 261 7.17 -2.62 22.62
CA THR A 261 6.38 -2.04 23.71
C THR A 261 5.34 -3.04 24.22
N PRO A 262 4.94 -2.99 25.49
CA PRO A 262 3.94 -3.91 26.04
C PRO A 262 2.64 -3.95 25.21
N SER A 263 2.25 -2.82 24.65
CA SER A 263 1.04 -2.75 23.83
C SER A 263 1.14 -3.52 22.52
N VAL A 264 2.31 -3.57 21.91
CA VAL A 264 2.51 -4.35 20.67
C VAL A 264 2.61 -5.84 20.98
N ILE A 265 3.23 -6.19 22.11
CA ILE A 265 3.25 -7.59 22.59
C ILE A 265 1.82 -8.12 22.75
N GLU A 266 0.90 -7.32 23.35
CA GLU A 266 -0.50 -7.71 23.48
C GLU A 266 -1.18 -7.95 22.12
N LEU A 267 -0.88 -7.14 21.10
CA LEU A 267 -1.45 -7.30 19.74
C LEU A 267 -0.96 -8.58 19.04
N LEU A 268 0.24 -9.07 19.40
CA LEU A 268 0.87 -10.24 18.79
C LEU A 268 0.63 -11.54 19.57
N GLN A 269 0.13 -11.45 20.79
CA GLN A 269 -0.27 -12.61 21.59
C GLN A 269 -1.68 -13.05 21.14
N ARG A 270 -1.76 -14.17 20.43
CA ARG A 270 -3.02 -14.85 20.06
C ARG A 270 -3.39 -15.87 21.10
#